data_e656c8d374f24a71b3502a344ea645e2
#
_entry.id   e656c8d374f24a71b3502a344ea645e2
#
_cell.length_a   1.000
_cell.length_b   1.000
_cell.length_c   1.000
_cell.angle_alpha   90.00
_cell.angle_beta   90.00
_cell.angle_gamma   90.00
#
_symmetry.space_group_name_H-M   'P 1'
#
loop_
_entity.id
_entity.type
_entity.pdbx_description
1 polymer ?
#
loop_
_entity_poly.entity_id
_entity_poly.type
_entity_poly.pdbx_seq_one_letter_code
_entity_poly.pdbx_strand_id
1 'polypeptide(L)'
;MNTHGVNYYVPIQDETFDKPRYTPRILGRRFALTSTAYKFLDVGINVGPMSSVDILIGDNRGNRIILPHATWVTFVEKRADIQRLVQSPAPSSLAFRDLELVKIRDADIVKLTSCDTSLYMKPSTVLLLFELEHCVENVYFQLCQNVHGVSEKFKQFVTILRQNCITNKCNAVRILHEFYDKNSIIDCELLAYAADNIIHDALHEK
;
A
#
# COMPACT_ATOMS: atom_id res chain seq x y z
N MET A 1 -61.13 3.22 -21.22
CA MET A 1 -60.20 2.93 -20.10
C MET A 1 -58.77 3.03 -20.64
N ASN A 2 -58.12 4.20 -20.41
CA ASN A 2 -56.75 4.44 -20.88
C ASN A 2 -55.82 4.21 -19.69
N THR A 3 -55.00 3.16 -19.80
CA THR A 3 -53.87 2.94 -18.85
C THR A 3 -52.65 3.68 -19.37
N HIS A 4 -52.35 4.80 -18.75
CA HIS A 4 -51.08 5.51 -18.94
C HIS A 4 -49.95 4.72 -18.25
N GLY A 5 -49.10 4.09 -19.07
CA GLY A 5 -47.81 3.57 -18.60
C GLY A 5 -46.89 4.72 -18.22
N VAL A 6 -46.57 4.85 -16.95
CA VAL A 6 -45.57 5.79 -16.47
C VAL A 6 -44.22 5.17 -16.69
N ASN A 7 -43.48 5.69 -17.70
CA ASN A 7 -42.09 5.36 -17.93
C ASN A 7 -41.24 6.02 -16.85
N TYR A 8 -40.79 5.26 -15.85
CA TYR A 8 -39.76 5.73 -14.89
C TYR A 8 -38.41 5.75 -15.62
N TYR A 9 -38.04 6.91 -16.11
CA TYR A 9 -36.70 7.19 -16.53
C TYR A 9 -35.86 7.32 -15.25
N VAL A 10 -35.11 6.27 -14.89
CA VAL A 10 -34.07 6.36 -13.87
C VAL A 10 -32.89 7.02 -14.56
N PRO A 11 -32.45 8.22 -14.15
CA PRO A 11 -31.22 8.79 -14.67
C PRO A 11 -30.09 7.83 -14.32
N ILE A 12 -29.37 7.36 -15.32
CA ILE A 12 -28.07 6.72 -15.11
C ILE A 12 -27.22 7.81 -14.44
N GLN A 13 -26.91 7.62 -13.16
CA GLN A 13 -25.95 8.47 -12.47
C GLN A 13 -24.66 8.36 -13.26
N ASP A 14 -24.15 9.48 -13.77
CA ASP A 14 -22.79 9.58 -14.28
C ASP A 14 -21.87 9.00 -13.21
N GLU A 15 -21.25 7.86 -13.51
CA GLU A 15 -20.19 7.31 -12.69
C GLU A 15 -19.06 8.33 -12.74
N THR A 16 -19.03 9.25 -11.76
CA THR A 16 -17.91 10.17 -11.58
C THR A 16 -16.70 9.30 -11.30
N PHE A 17 -15.71 9.38 -12.19
CA PHE A 17 -14.42 8.71 -12.01
C PHE A 17 -13.65 9.45 -10.90
N ASP A 18 -14.06 9.24 -9.65
CA ASP A 18 -13.36 9.78 -8.50
C ASP A 18 -11.95 9.18 -8.41
N LYS A 19 -10.98 10.03 -8.03
CA LYS A 19 -9.62 9.57 -7.79
C LYS A 19 -9.63 8.39 -6.82
N PRO A 20 -8.96 7.27 -7.14
CA PRO A 20 -8.87 6.12 -6.25
C PRO A 20 -8.39 6.55 -4.86
N ARG A 21 -9.10 6.11 -3.81
CA ARG A 21 -8.84 6.52 -2.41
C ARG A 21 -7.54 5.96 -1.83
N TYR A 22 -6.91 5.03 -2.52
CA TYR A 22 -5.65 4.41 -2.09
C TYR A 22 -4.74 4.17 -3.29
N THR A 23 -3.45 4.14 -3.02
CA THR A 23 -2.46 3.73 -4.01
C THR A 23 -2.32 2.21 -3.92
N PRO A 24 -2.58 1.47 -5.01
CA PRO A 24 -2.51 0.03 -5.01
C PRO A 24 -1.06 -0.44 -4.85
N ARG A 25 -0.90 -1.62 -4.23
CA ARG A 25 0.39 -2.26 -4.01
C ARG A 25 0.36 -3.64 -4.63
N ILE A 26 1.40 -3.97 -5.38
CA ILE A 26 1.54 -5.26 -6.07
C ILE A 26 2.86 -5.94 -5.72
N LEU A 27 2.97 -7.22 -6.05
CA LEU A 27 4.11 -8.09 -5.81
C LEU A 27 4.55 -8.12 -4.34
N GLY A 28 3.64 -7.72 -3.44
CA GLY A 28 3.96 -7.52 -2.04
C GLY A 28 4.08 -8.83 -1.26
N ARG A 29 4.87 -8.76 -0.18
CA ARG A 29 4.94 -9.80 0.83
C ARG A 29 4.56 -9.25 2.19
N ARG A 30 3.63 -9.96 2.86
CA ARG A 30 3.17 -9.64 4.20
C ARG A 30 3.77 -10.58 5.24
N PHE A 31 4.28 -9.98 6.32
CA PHE A 31 4.77 -10.66 7.51
C PHE A 31 3.83 -10.38 8.67
N ALA A 32 3.26 -11.43 9.28
CA ALA A 32 2.43 -11.29 10.46
C ALA A 32 3.31 -10.92 11.68
N LEU A 33 2.96 -9.84 12.38
CA LEU A 33 3.63 -9.39 13.60
C LEU A 33 2.92 -9.85 14.87
N THR A 34 1.74 -10.43 14.72
CA THR A 34 0.96 -11.05 15.82
C THR A 34 0.40 -12.38 15.35
N SER A 35 0.10 -13.28 16.28
CA SER A 35 -0.44 -14.61 15.98
C SER A 35 -1.73 -14.60 15.14
N THR A 36 -2.52 -13.54 15.26
CA THR A 36 -3.77 -13.34 14.51
C THR A 36 -3.56 -12.53 13.21
N ALA A 37 -2.31 -12.20 12.88
CA ALA A 37 -1.98 -11.26 11.79
C ALA A 37 -2.71 -9.89 11.92
N TYR A 38 -3.17 -9.54 13.13
CA TYR A 38 -3.82 -8.25 13.38
C TYR A 38 -2.87 -7.08 13.11
N LYS A 39 -1.59 -7.24 13.47
CA LYS A 39 -0.51 -6.34 13.05
C LYS A 39 0.39 -7.05 12.07
N PHE A 40 0.83 -6.31 11.07
CA PHE A 40 1.64 -6.85 9.97
C PHE A 40 2.68 -5.84 9.49
N LEU A 41 3.71 -6.35 8.88
CA LEU A 41 4.66 -5.61 8.08
C LEU A 41 4.49 -6.05 6.62
N ASP A 42 4.31 -5.10 5.72
CA ASP A 42 4.15 -5.30 4.28
C ASP A 42 5.32 -4.65 3.53
N VAL A 43 5.89 -5.37 2.57
CA VAL A 43 6.83 -4.82 1.59
C VAL A 43 6.22 -5.03 0.22
N GLY A 44 6.06 -3.98 -0.58
CA GLY A 44 5.37 -4.09 -1.87
C GLY A 44 5.68 -2.92 -2.79
N ILE A 45 5.40 -3.09 -4.08
CA ILE A 45 5.53 -2.01 -5.06
C ILE A 45 4.27 -1.17 -5.05
N ASN A 46 4.42 0.09 -4.71
CA ASN A 46 3.41 1.13 -4.83
C ASN A 46 3.26 1.52 -6.30
N VAL A 47 2.06 1.36 -6.86
CA VAL A 47 1.83 1.46 -8.31
C VAL A 47 1.44 2.87 -8.72
N GLY A 48 2.09 3.36 -9.78
CA GLY A 48 1.79 4.64 -10.39
C GLY A 48 2.70 4.91 -11.60
N PRO A 49 2.60 6.10 -12.19
CA PRO A 49 3.52 6.52 -13.27
C PRO A 49 5.00 6.45 -12.87
N MET A 50 5.27 6.67 -11.59
CA MET A 50 6.55 6.41 -10.93
C MET A 50 6.29 5.47 -9.76
N SER A 51 6.48 4.17 -9.99
CA SER A 51 6.33 3.16 -8.95
C SER A 51 7.53 3.17 -8.01
N SER A 52 7.31 2.75 -6.75
CA SER A 52 8.36 2.66 -5.73
C SER A 52 8.13 1.46 -4.82
N VAL A 53 9.19 0.95 -4.18
CA VAL A 53 9.03 -0.07 -3.13
C VAL A 53 8.81 0.64 -1.79
N ASP A 54 7.74 0.27 -1.11
CA ASP A 54 7.43 0.76 0.23
C ASP A 54 7.47 -0.36 1.26
N ILE A 55 7.98 -0.04 2.44
CA ILE A 55 7.85 -0.84 3.66
C ILE A 55 6.74 -0.21 4.49
N LEU A 56 5.79 -1.02 4.95
CA LEU A 56 4.63 -0.53 5.67
C LEU A 56 4.40 -1.38 6.92
N ILE A 57 4.19 -0.73 8.06
CA ILE A 57 3.67 -1.38 9.26
C ILE A 57 2.22 -0.98 9.43
N GLY A 58 1.33 -1.95 9.63
CA GLY A 58 -0.09 -1.67 9.73
C GLY A 58 -0.85 -2.58 10.68
N ASP A 59 -2.13 -2.25 10.84
CA ASP A 59 -3.09 -3.08 11.56
C ASP A 59 -4.40 -3.26 10.78
N ASN A 60 -5.24 -4.21 11.22
CA ASN A 60 -6.52 -4.50 10.58
C ASN A 60 -7.59 -3.40 10.79
N ARG A 61 -7.29 -2.35 11.57
CA ARG A 61 -8.15 -1.15 11.69
C ARG A 61 -7.87 -0.12 10.59
N GLY A 62 -6.86 -0.36 9.75
CA GLY A 62 -6.49 0.55 8.67
C GLY A 62 -5.42 1.57 9.05
N ASN A 63 -4.90 1.55 10.28
CA ASN A 63 -3.75 2.39 10.63
C ASN A 63 -2.52 1.86 9.90
N ARG A 64 -1.80 2.74 9.21
CA ARG A 64 -0.64 2.38 8.39
C ARG A 64 0.45 3.42 8.52
N ILE A 65 1.66 2.98 8.84
CA ILE A 65 2.87 3.78 8.84
C ILE A 65 3.73 3.29 7.67
N ILE A 66 3.98 4.17 6.71
CA ILE A 66 4.90 3.91 5.60
C ILE A 66 6.30 4.30 6.07
N LEU A 67 7.24 3.37 5.94
CA LEU A 67 8.64 3.57 6.27
C LEU A 67 9.44 3.67 4.98
N PRO A 68 9.97 4.84 4.62
CA PRO A 68 11.03 4.91 3.62
C PRO A 68 12.17 3.94 3.96
N HIS A 69 12.81 3.32 2.98
CA HIS A 69 13.90 2.36 3.23
C HIS A 69 15.00 2.95 4.14
N ALA A 70 15.33 4.23 3.96
CA ALA A 70 16.29 4.91 4.82
C ALA A 70 15.83 5.01 6.30
N THR A 71 14.52 5.12 6.56
CA THR A 71 13.95 5.09 7.92
C THR A 71 13.99 3.67 8.49
N TRP A 72 13.70 2.66 7.66
CA TRP A 72 13.86 1.25 8.04
C TRP A 72 15.30 0.93 8.43
N VAL A 73 16.28 1.29 7.61
CA VAL A 73 17.72 1.10 7.92
C VAL A 73 18.09 1.76 9.24
N THR A 74 17.67 3.02 9.44
CA THR A 74 17.94 3.73 10.72
C THR A 74 17.26 3.04 11.91
N PHE A 75 16.04 2.50 11.74
CA PHE A 75 15.36 1.71 12.75
C PHE A 75 16.19 0.48 13.17
N VAL A 76 16.74 -0.25 12.20
CA VAL A 76 17.59 -1.43 12.45
C VAL A 76 18.91 -1.02 13.13
N GLU A 77 19.57 0.04 12.67
CA GLU A 77 20.79 0.57 13.30
C GLU A 77 20.57 0.97 14.76
N LYS A 78 19.38 1.48 15.10
CA LYS A 78 18.98 1.88 16.45
C LYS A 78 18.51 0.69 17.32
N ARG A 79 18.74 -0.57 16.91
CA ARG A 79 18.32 -1.79 17.63
C ARG A 79 18.63 -1.73 19.12
N ALA A 80 19.87 -1.40 19.51
CA ALA A 80 20.27 -1.38 20.91
C ALA A 80 19.52 -0.32 21.74
N ASP A 81 19.28 0.87 21.16
CA ASP A 81 18.54 1.95 21.80
C ASP A 81 17.06 1.58 21.94
N ILE A 82 16.48 0.99 20.91
CA ILE A 82 15.06 0.53 20.91
C ILE A 82 14.89 -0.62 21.91
N GLN A 83 15.83 -1.58 21.97
CA GLN A 83 15.78 -2.66 22.96
C GLN A 83 15.81 -2.11 24.39
N ARG A 84 16.66 -1.14 24.68
CA ARG A 84 16.70 -0.46 25.99
C ARG A 84 15.38 0.24 26.28
N LEU A 85 14.81 0.96 25.30
CA LEU A 85 13.53 1.64 25.44
C LEU A 85 12.40 0.66 25.78
N VAL A 86 12.25 -0.44 25.05
CA VAL A 86 11.14 -1.38 25.23
C VAL A 86 11.26 -2.18 26.52
N GLN A 87 12.48 -2.39 27.02
CA GLN A 87 12.77 -3.10 28.27
C GLN A 87 12.76 -2.18 29.51
N SER A 88 12.76 -0.86 29.30
CA SER A 88 12.76 0.09 30.41
C SER A 88 11.47 -0.02 31.24
N PRO A 89 11.56 -0.05 32.56
CA PRO A 89 10.40 0.05 33.45
C PRO A 89 9.82 1.46 33.49
N ALA A 90 10.62 2.47 33.12
CA ALA A 90 10.21 3.86 33.11
C ALA A 90 9.70 4.28 31.72
N PRO A 91 8.80 5.28 31.65
CA PRO A 91 8.42 5.90 30.38
C PRO A 91 9.66 6.47 29.71
N SER A 92 9.82 6.21 28.44
CA SER A 92 10.93 6.69 27.63
C SER A 92 10.50 6.88 26.19
N SER A 93 11.18 7.77 25.48
CA SER A 93 10.94 8.03 24.06
C SER A 93 12.23 8.03 23.27
N LEU A 94 12.12 7.68 22.00
CA LEU A 94 13.19 7.71 21.02
C LEU A 94 12.62 8.20 19.70
N ALA A 95 13.17 9.27 19.17
CA ALA A 95 12.78 9.82 17.89
C ALA A 95 13.97 9.85 16.93
N PHE A 96 13.73 9.48 15.68
CA PHE A 96 14.71 9.57 14.60
C PHE A 96 13.98 9.66 13.25
N ARG A 97 14.49 10.50 12.37
CA ARG A 97 13.84 10.83 11.10
C ARG A 97 12.39 11.27 11.34
N ASP A 98 11.46 10.59 10.68
CA ASP A 98 10.00 10.79 10.74
C ASP A 98 9.30 9.79 11.68
N LEU A 99 10.06 9.03 12.48
CA LEU A 99 9.54 7.98 13.35
C LEU A 99 9.83 8.30 14.83
N GLU A 100 8.82 8.14 15.66
CA GLU A 100 8.92 8.25 17.11
C GLU A 100 8.40 6.97 17.79
N LEU A 101 9.17 6.44 18.74
CA LEU A 101 8.76 5.36 19.63
C LEU A 101 8.62 5.90 21.05
N VAL A 102 7.49 5.63 21.68
CA VAL A 102 7.22 6.03 23.07
C VAL A 102 6.79 4.80 23.87
N LYS A 103 7.52 4.48 24.93
CA LYS A 103 7.09 3.49 25.92
C LYS A 103 6.04 4.14 26.82
N ILE A 104 4.84 3.59 26.86
CA ILE A 104 3.73 4.13 27.65
C ILE A 104 3.89 3.69 29.11
N ARG A 105 3.70 4.65 30.02
CA ARG A 105 3.73 4.41 31.48
C ARG A 105 2.64 3.41 31.87
N ASP A 106 2.98 2.52 32.78
CA ASP A 106 2.05 1.53 33.38
C ASP A 106 1.39 0.57 32.38
N ALA A 107 1.84 0.57 31.13
CA ALA A 107 1.36 -0.35 30.10
C ALA A 107 2.53 -1.05 29.42
N ASP A 108 2.37 -2.34 29.11
CA ASP A 108 3.33 -3.08 28.30
C ASP A 108 3.07 -2.78 26.80
N ILE A 109 3.13 -1.50 26.46
CA ILE A 109 2.80 -0.97 25.15
C ILE A 109 3.85 0.06 24.69
N VAL A 110 4.23 -0.05 23.45
CA VAL A 110 5.03 0.95 22.71
C VAL A 110 4.14 1.59 21.66
N LYS A 111 4.06 2.91 21.67
CA LYS A 111 3.44 3.71 20.63
C LYS A 111 4.49 4.02 19.58
N LEU A 112 4.22 3.65 18.35
CA LEU A 112 4.99 4.01 17.16
C LEU A 112 4.22 5.09 16.42
N THR A 113 4.84 6.23 16.16
CA THR A 113 4.19 7.37 15.49
C THR A 113 5.03 7.81 14.30
N SER A 114 4.39 8.07 13.18
CA SER A 114 4.96 8.74 12.03
C SER A 114 3.90 9.68 11.44
N CYS A 115 4.25 10.95 11.25
CA CYS A 115 3.30 11.99 10.88
C CYS A 115 2.05 11.95 11.79
N ASP A 116 0.86 11.85 11.22
CA ASP A 116 -0.41 11.84 11.94
C ASP A 116 -0.91 10.42 12.32
N THR A 117 -0.13 9.40 12.01
CA THR A 117 -0.52 8.00 12.26
C THR A 117 0.22 7.41 13.44
N SER A 118 -0.51 6.73 14.31
CA SER A 118 0.05 6.02 15.46
C SER A 118 -0.37 4.55 15.48
N LEU A 119 0.58 3.68 15.79
CA LEU A 119 0.36 2.25 16.03
C LEU A 119 0.78 1.91 17.46
N TYR A 120 -0.03 1.09 18.15
CA TYR A 120 0.26 0.62 19.49
C TYR A 120 0.64 -0.86 19.43
N MET A 121 1.81 -1.21 19.95
CA MET A 121 2.38 -2.56 19.88
C MET A 121 2.91 -3.01 21.23
N LYS A 122 2.92 -4.33 21.45
CA LYS A 122 3.69 -4.89 22.58
C LYS A 122 5.19 -4.78 22.31
N PRO A 123 6.05 -4.69 23.34
CA PRO A 123 7.50 -4.77 23.20
C PRO A 123 7.97 -5.93 22.34
N SER A 124 7.39 -7.13 22.54
CA SER A 124 7.72 -8.31 21.74
C SER A 124 7.42 -8.16 20.26
N THR A 125 6.37 -7.41 19.90
CA THR A 125 6.04 -7.11 18.50
C THR A 125 7.05 -6.16 17.87
N VAL A 126 7.54 -5.17 18.65
CA VAL A 126 8.62 -4.28 18.18
C VAL A 126 9.92 -5.05 17.99
N LEU A 127 10.24 -5.96 18.91
CA LEU A 127 11.46 -6.78 18.81
C LEU A 127 11.41 -7.74 17.62
N LEU A 128 10.23 -8.26 17.28
CA LEU A 128 10.05 -9.14 16.10
C LEU A 128 10.41 -8.44 14.79
N LEU A 129 10.29 -7.12 14.70
CA LEU A 129 10.71 -6.38 13.50
C LEU A 129 12.20 -6.57 13.22
N PHE A 130 13.05 -6.68 14.24
CA PHE A 130 14.48 -6.94 14.08
C PHE A 130 14.77 -8.36 13.58
N GLU A 131 13.96 -9.32 13.97
CA GLU A 131 14.12 -10.72 13.49
C GLU A 131 13.72 -10.82 12.01
N LEU A 132 12.93 -9.88 11.51
CA LEU A 132 12.53 -9.83 10.09
C LEU A 132 13.49 -9.02 9.22
N GLU A 133 14.53 -8.41 9.78
CA GLU A 133 15.47 -7.53 9.07
C GLU A 133 15.91 -8.12 7.71
N HIS A 134 16.53 -9.29 7.72
CA HIS A 134 17.03 -9.90 6.48
C HIS A 134 15.91 -10.34 5.53
N CYS A 135 14.74 -10.71 6.06
CA CYS A 135 13.58 -11.03 5.22
C CYS A 135 13.09 -9.78 4.49
N VAL A 136 12.99 -8.66 5.19
CA VAL A 136 12.56 -7.36 4.64
C VAL A 136 13.55 -6.88 3.58
N GLU A 137 14.84 -6.87 3.90
CA GLU A 137 15.89 -6.45 2.96
C GLU A 137 15.89 -7.30 1.68
N ASN A 138 15.83 -8.63 1.79
CA ASN A 138 15.79 -9.51 0.63
C ASN A 138 14.56 -9.22 -0.25
N VAL A 139 13.38 -9.09 0.34
CA VAL A 139 12.15 -8.79 -0.41
C VAL A 139 12.24 -7.39 -1.03
N TYR A 140 12.72 -6.40 -0.28
CA TYR A 140 12.88 -5.03 -0.76
C TYR A 140 13.76 -4.98 -2.02
N PHE A 141 14.96 -5.56 -1.98
CA PHE A 141 15.87 -5.55 -3.13
C PHE A 141 15.35 -6.36 -4.32
N GLN A 142 14.67 -7.48 -4.09
CA GLN A 142 14.01 -8.23 -5.17
C GLN A 142 12.93 -7.40 -5.86
N LEU A 143 12.13 -6.65 -5.08
CA LEU A 143 11.08 -5.80 -5.63
C LEU A 143 11.65 -4.58 -6.36
N CYS A 144 12.76 -4.01 -5.90
CA CYS A 144 13.44 -2.91 -6.58
C CYS A 144 13.81 -3.25 -8.04
N GLN A 145 14.13 -4.51 -8.32
CA GLN A 145 14.44 -4.97 -9.69
C GLN A 145 13.21 -4.93 -10.61
N ASN A 146 12.00 -4.98 -10.06
CA ASN A 146 10.74 -5.01 -10.81
C ASN A 146 10.10 -3.61 -10.96
N VAL A 147 10.52 -2.61 -10.19
CA VAL A 147 9.91 -1.26 -10.16
C VAL A 147 9.82 -0.64 -11.55
N HIS A 148 10.90 -0.71 -12.31
CA HIS A 148 10.92 -0.15 -13.66
C HIS A 148 9.90 -0.85 -14.57
N GLY A 149 9.86 -2.18 -14.56
CA GLY A 149 8.90 -2.97 -15.35
C GLY A 149 7.44 -2.66 -14.99
N VAL A 150 7.16 -2.48 -13.68
CA VAL A 150 5.82 -2.10 -13.21
C VAL A 150 5.45 -0.70 -13.72
N SER A 151 6.35 0.28 -13.60
CA SER A 151 6.09 1.65 -14.09
C SER A 151 5.85 1.68 -15.59
N GLU A 152 6.68 0.99 -16.37
CA GLU A 152 6.53 0.94 -17.82
C GLU A 152 5.22 0.26 -18.24
N LYS A 153 4.86 -0.84 -17.57
CA LYS A 153 3.62 -1.55 -17.88
C LYS A 153 2.37 -0.72 -17.51
N PHE A 154 2.41 -0.03 -16.38
CA PHE A 154 1.37 0.91 -15.98
C PHE A 154 1.15 1.98 -17.06
N LYS A 155 2.22 2.65 -17.51
CA LYS A 155 2.18 3.66 -18.59
C LYS A 155 1.67 3.07 -19.90
N GLN A 156 2.08 1.85 -20.24
CA GLN A 156 1.60 1.16 -21.42
C GLN A 156 0.09 0.96 -21.40
N PHE A 157 -0.47 0.49 -20.27
CA PHE A 157 -1.91 0.32 -20.11
C PHE A 157 -2.66 1.66 -20.19
N VAL A 158 -2.15 2.72 -19.55
CA VAL A 158 -2.70 4.08 -19.68
C VAL A 158 -2.72 4.52 -21.14
N THR A 159 -1.64 4.30 -21.87
CA THR A 159 -1.52 4.65 -23.29
C THR A 159 -2.52 3.88 -24.17
N ILE A 160 -2.66 2.58 -23.94
CA ILE A 160 -3.65 1.73 -24.65
C ILE A 160 -5.07 2.27 -24.44
N LEU A 161 -5.43 2.60 -23.20
CA LEU A 161 -6.76 3.13 -22.91
C LEU A 161 -7.00 4.48 -23.60
N ARG A 162 -6.01 5.38 -23.62
CA ARG A 162 -6.12 6.67 -24.32
C ARG A 162 -6.30 6.51 -25.83
N GLN A 163 -5.58 5.57 -26.43
CA GLN A 163 -5.69 5.28 -27.87
C GLN A 163 -7.06 4.69 -28.27
N ASN A 164 -7.71 3.97 -27.35
CA ASN A 164 -9.00 3.34 -27.59
C ASN A 164 -10.21 4.22 -27.21
N CYS A 165 -9.99 5.50 -26.89
CA CYS A 165 -11.07 6.48 -26.62
C CYS A 165 -12.12 5.93 -25.64
N ILE A 166 -11.70 5.48 -24.45
CA ILE A 166 -12.60 4.91 -23.46
C ILE A 166 -13.69 5.88 -23.03
N THR A 167 -14.90 5.38 -22.86
CA THR A 167 -16.08 6.17 -22.48
C THR A 167 -16.60 5.83 -21.08
N ASN A 168 -16.29 4.64 -20.57
CA ASN A 168 -16.70 4.16 -19.26
C ASN A 168 -15.79 3.06 -18.73
N LYS A 169 -15.91 2.77 -17.43
CA LYS A 169 -15.08 1.78 -16.72
C LYS A 169 -15.19 0.37 -17.31
N CYS A 170 -16.40 -0.08 -17.66
CA CYS A 170 -16.59 -1.42 -18.21
C CYS A 170 -15.87 -1.61 -19.54
N ASN A 171 -15.91 -0.58 -20.42
CA ASN A 171 -15.19 -0.61 -21.68
C ASN A 171 -13.67 -0.62 -21.45
N ALA A 172 -13.17 0.18 -20.50
CA ALA A 172 -11.75 0.22 -20.15
C ALA A 172 -11.24 -1.14 -19.65
N VAL A 173 -11.96 -1.77 -18.73
CA VAL A 173 -11.61 -3.11 -18.21
C VAL A 173 -11.57 -4.15 -19.31
N ARG A 174 -12.57 -4.15 -20.23
CA ARG A 174 -12.59 -5.06 -21.37
C ARG A 174 -11.36 -4.88 -22.27
N ILE A 175 -11.00 -3.64 -22.58
CA ILE A 175 -9.81 -3.35 -23.39
C ILE A 175 -8.54 -3.83 -22.67
N LEU A 176 -8.37 -3.56 -21.38
CA LEU A 176 -7.20 -4.04 -20.64
C LEU A 176 -7.08 -5.57 -20.69
N HIS A 177 -8.22 -6.30 -20.61
CA HIS A 177 -8.25 -7.75 -20.73
C HIS A 177 -7.90 -8.28 -22.13
N GLU A 178 -7.97 -7.46 -23.18
CA GLU A 178 -7.52 -7.83 -24.52
C GLU A 178 -5.99 -7.71 -24.70
N PHE A 179 -5.34 -6.86 -23.91
CA PHE A 179 -3.93 -6.50 -24.06
C PHE A 179 -3.00 -7.00 -22.94
N TYR A 180 -3.53 -7.54 -21.84
CA TYR A 180 -2.66 -8.04 -20.76
C TYR A 180 -2.06 -9.40 -21.11
N ASP A 181 -0.84 -9.64 -20.64
CA ASP A 181 -0.22 -10.96 -20.70
C ASP A 181 -0.57 -11.78 -19.45
N LYS A 182 -1.42 -12.80 -19.63
CA LYS A 182 -1.82 -13.71 -18.54
C LYS A 182 -0.67 -14.52 -17.93
N ASN A 183 0.49 -14.57 -18.59
CA ASN A 183 1.69 -15.23 -18.09
C ASN A 183 2.62 -14.26 -17.33
N SER A 184 2.32 -12.96 -17.37
CA SER A 184 3.03 -11.92 -16.62
C SER A 184 2.33 -11.66 -15.29
N ILE A 185 3.00 -11.96 -14.18
CA ILE A 185 2.47 -11.66 -12.84
C ILE A 185 2.23 -10.16 -12.66
N ILE A 186 3.07 -9.31 -13.24
CA ILE A 186 2.93 -7.85 -13.20
C ILE A 186 1.60 -7.44 -13.85
N ASP A 187 1.32 -7.94 -15.07
CA ASP A 187 0.08 -7.62 -15.78
C ASP A 187 -1.15 -8.09 -15.00
N CYS A 188 -1.10 -9.32 -14.49
CA CYS A 188 -2.20 -9.90 -13.71
C CYS A 188 -2.51 -9.07 -12.45
N GLU A 189 -1.49 -8.68 -11.70
CA GLU A 189 -1.68 -7.90 -10.47
C GLU A 189 -2.03 -6.44 -10.76
N LEU A 190 -1.52 -5.83 -11.83
CA LEU A 190 -1.95 -4.50 -12.26
C LEU A 190 -3.44 -4.49 -12.61
N LEU A 191 -3.93 -5.49 -13.34
CA LEU A 191 -5.36 -5.60 -13.61
C LEU A 191 -6.19 -5.84 -12.34
N ALA A 192 -5.73 -6.74 -11.48
CA ALA A 192 -6.47 -7.12 -10.28
C ALA A 192 -6.57 -5.98 -9.24
N TYR A 193 -5.51 -5.19 -9.08
CA TYR A 193 -5.40 -4.26 -7.97
C TYR A 193 -5.26 -2.78 -8.37
N ALA A 194 -4.83 -2.48 -9.60
CA ALA A 194 -4.52 -1.13 -10.06
C ALA A 194 -5.38 -0.65 -11.25
N ALA A 195 -6.36 -1.43 -11.70
CA ALA A 195 -7.17 -1.08 -12.86
C ALA A 195 -7.84 0.30 -12.71
N ASP A 196 -8.37 0.61 -11.54
CA ASP A 196 -9.04 1.90 -11.28
C ASP A 196 -8.06 3.08 -11.37
N ASN A 197 -6.81 2.91 -10.92
CA ASN A 197 -5.77 3.93 -11.04
C ASN A 197 -5.34 4.12 -12.50
N ILE A 198 -5.17 3.03 -13.26
CA ILE A 198 -4.84 3.06 -14.69
C ILE A 198 -5.94 3.80 -15.47
N ILE A 199 -7.20 3.50 -15.18
CA ILE A 199 -8.35 4.14 -15.84
C ILE A 199 -8.43 5.62 -15.46
N HIS A 200 -8.24 5.95 -14.18
CA HIS A 200 -8.22 7.32 -13.72
C HIS A 200 -7.15 8.14 -14.44
N ASP A 201 -5.90 7.65 -14.49
CA ASP A 201 -4.80 8.35 -15.16
C ASP A 201 -5.03 8.47 -16.67
N ALA A 202 -5.64 7.45 -17.30
CA ALA A 202 -5.98 7.50 -18.71
C ALA A 202 -6.98 8.61 -19.05
N LEU A 203 -7.89 8.94 -18.13
CA LEU A 203 -8.94 9.94 -18.34
C LEU A 203 -8.55 11.36 -17.94
N HIS A 204 -7.67 11.54 -16.94
CA HIS A 204 -7.46 12.83 -16.28
C HIS A 204 -6.08 13.44 -16.51
N GLU A 205 -5.05 12.67 -16.81
CA GLU A 205 -3.74 13.21 -17.13
C GLU A 205 -3.59 13.39 -18.65
N LYS A 206 -3.52 14.65 -19.09
CA LYS A 206 -3.17 15.05 -20.45
C LYS A 206 -1.72 15.45 -20.56
#